data_d6b05b35a5bf78d307dbca0519bb8dda
#
_entry.id   d6b05b35a5bf78d307dbca0519bb8dda
#
_cell.length_a   1.000
_cell.length_b   1.000
_cell.length_c   1.000
_cell.angle_alpha   90.00
_cell.angle_beta   90.00
_cell.angle_gamma   90.00
#
_symmetry.space_group_name_H-M   'P 1'
#
loop_
_entity.id
_entity.type
_entity.pdbx_description
1 polymer ?
#
loop_
_entity_poly.entity_id
_entity_poly.type
_entity_poly.pdbx_seq_one_letter_code
_entity_poly.pdbx_strand_id
1 'polypeptide(L)'
;MNRHGKSKAWMWFVAAVLAAFMAGCGSGDEIFGTEGGDGALGGGPGPAGAAPALGAAAPFGGFGGNAGMTNQGTLTVITGAQGQPVSIGTTGASTLMTGFHSATPNCIYTETPLNIGAVNGTINTAPPPPNVACPTEGTAATFATAQAAAAAALAAFNDLSPASRPGAVDPGANLGGLTLAPGIYATASGAFLLTGSDLTLDAGGNANAVWIFQMASTLTVGAAGAPRSVILAGGAQPKNVFWQVGSSATINAAGGGTMVGTIISSAATTFSTAGNVTITTLNGRALALNASVTMVNTVINVPAP
;
A
#
# COMPACT_ATOMS: atom_id res chain seq x y z
N MET A 1 13.14 39.52 54.90
CA MET A 1 14.06 38.45 55.33
C MET A 1 14.12 37.45 54.19
N ASN A 2 15.12 37.57 53.30
CA ASN A 2 16.35 36.81 53.24
C ASN A 2 16.10 35.29 53.17
N ARG A 3 16.55 34.49 52.20
CA ARG A 3 17.75 34.43 51.33
C ARG A 3 17.50 33.40 50.23
N HIS A 4 17.82 33.60 48.99
CA HIS A 4 19.08 33.24 48.28
C HIS A 4 19.47 31.75 48.29
N GLY A 5 19.68 31.22 47.08
CA GLY A 5 20.54 30.13 46.75
C GLY A 5 20.15 29.54 45.39
N LYS A 6 20.58 30.06 44.25
CA LYS A 6 21.81 29.79 43.43
C LYS A 6 21.96 28.29 43.12
N SER A 7 21.72 27.92 41.89
CA SER A 7 22.65 27.74 40.73
C SER A 7 23.34 26.37 40.76
N LYS A 8 23.36 25.65 39.67
CA LYS A 8 24.40 25.66 38.63
C LYS A 8 24.09 24.63 37.55
N ALA A 9 24.08 25.14 36.36
CA ALA A 9 24.50 24.55 35.15
C ALA A 9 25.53 23.41 35.27
N TRP A 10 25.33 22.36 34.50
CA TRP A 10 26.43 21.49 34.06
C TRP A 10 26.33 21.31 32.57
N MET A 11 27.22 22.01 31.94
CA MET A 11 27.63 21.97 30.54
C MET A 11 28.95 21.19 30.49
N TRP A 12 29.22 20.62 29.34
CA TRP A 12 30.47 19.97 28.88
C TRP A 12 30.59 18.47 29.13
N PHE A 13 30.50 17.64 28.07
CA PHE A 13 31.72 17.14 27.38
C PHE A 13 31.39 16.69 25.96
N VAL A 14 31.90 17.47 25.02
CA VAL A 14 32.17 17.05 23.64
C VAL A 14 33.51 16.33 23.68
N ALA A 15 33.58 15.12 23.13
CA ALA A 15 34.83 14.50 22.77
C ALA A 15 34.70 13.93 21.34
N ALA A 16 35.28 14.64 20.41
CA ALA A 16 35.55 14.18 19.07
C ALA A 16 36.66 13.12 19.11
N VAL A 17 36.43 12.00 18.43
CA VAL A 17 37.53 11.10 18.03
C VAL A 17 37.53 11.02 16.51
N LEU A 18 38.49 11.77 15.94
CA LEU A 18 38.92 11.66 14.56
C LEU A 18 40.02 10.61 14.52
N ALA A 19 39.85 9.54 13.76
CA ALA A 19 40.96 8.65 13.40
C ALA A 19 40.89 8.40 11.89
N ALA A 20 41.80 9.06 11.21
CA ALA A 20 42.15 8.83 9.81
C ALA A 20 42.99 7.54 9.72
N PHE A 21 42.67 6.69 8.73
CA PHE A 21 43.67 5.77 8.19
C PHE A 21 43.72 5.93 6.67
N MET A 22 44.88 6.41 6.26
CA MET A 22 45.29 6.47 4.88
C MET A 22 46.05 5.19 4.51
N ALA A 23 45.93 4.87 3.23
CA ALA A 23 46.90 4.20 2.37
C ALA A 23 46.82 2.69 2.19
N GLY A 24 46.56 2.32 0.97
CA GLY A 24 46.84 1.05 0.35
C GLY A 24 46.71 1.19 -1.18
N CYS A 25 47.77 1.66 -1.84
CA CYS A 25 47.92 1.62 -3.30
C CYS A 25 48.03 0.15 -3.77
N GLY A 26 47.30 -0.16 -4.85
CA GLY A 26 47.49 -1.37 -5.66
C GLY A 26 47.07 -1.07 -7.09
N SER A 27 48.08 -0.98 -7.92
CA SER A 27 48.08 -0.63 -9.35
C SER A 27 47.66 -1.76 -10.28
N GLY A 28 47.13 -1.40 -11.44
CA GLY A 28 47.02 -2.21 -12.68
C GLY A 28 45.56 -2.40 -13.11
N ASP A 29 45.06 -2.18 -14.29
CA ASP A 29 45.60 -1.79 -15.58
C ASP A 29 44.50 -1.06 -16.35
N GLU A 30 44.86 -0.11 -17.11
CA GLU A 30 44.01 0.61 -18.07
C GLU A 30 43.68 -0.28 -19.25
N ILE A 31 42.39 -0.34 -19.63
CA ILE A 31 42.03 -0.60 -21.02
C ILE A 31 41.17 0.56 -21.51
N PHE A 32 41.81 1.35 -22.38
CA PHE A 32 41.17 2.34 -23.22
C PHE A 32 40.13 1.70 -24.14
N GLY A 33 38.94 2.22 -24.12
CA GLY A 33 37.92 2.02 -25.13
C GLY A 33 37.22 3.36 -25.36
N THR A 34 37.72 4.09 -26.33
CA THR A 34 37.22 5.35 -26.86
C THR A 34 35.86 5.17 -27.55
N GLU A 35 35.07 6.21 -27.43
CA GLU A 35 34.15 6.84 -28.37
C GLU A 35 32.68 6.49 -28.31
N GLY A 36 31.89 7.53 -28.20
CA GLY A 36 30.51 7.64 -28.57
C GLY A 36 29.74 8.58 -27.65
N GLY A 37 30.05 9.87 -27.71
CA GLY A 37 29.18 10.87 -27.11
C GLY A 37 27.87 10.89 -27.87
N ASP A 38 26.79 10.73 -27.12
CA ASP A 38 25.53 11.37 -27.44
C ASP A 38 24.85 11.69 -26.12
N GLY A 39 24.70 12.97 -25.84
CA GLY A 39 24.05 13.50 -24.67
C GLY A 39 22.57 13.15 -24.66
N ALA A 40 22.24 12.02 -24.06
CA ALA A 40 20.88 11.72 -23.65
C ALA A 40 20.74 12.16 -22.18
N LEU A 41 20.27 13.39 -22.00
CA LEU A 41 19.62 13.80 -20.75
C LEU A 41 18.30 13.04 -20.65
N GLY A 42 18.37 11.84 -20.08
CA GLY A 42 17.24 10.97 -19.87
C GLY A 42 17.66 9.86 -18.94
N GLY A 43 17.98 10.18 -17.70
CA GLY A 43 18.09 9.17 -16.66
C GLY A 43 16.74 8.47 -16.55
N GLY A 44 16.65 7.23 -17.05
CA GLY A 44 15.50 6.39 -16.78
C GLY A 44 15.33 6.22 -15.27
N PRO A 45 14.14 5.81 -14.81
CA PRO A 45 13.90 5.58 -13.39
C PRO A 45 14.96 4.63 -12.83
N GLY A 46 15.48 4.94 -11.66
CA GLY A 46 16.40 4.06 -10.95
C GLY A 46 15.75 2.69 -10.70
N PRO A 47 16.54 1.61 -10.64
CA PRO A 47 15.98 0.28 -10.39
C PRO A 47 15.24 0.28 -9.06
N ALA A 48 13.98 -0.18 -9.08
CA ALA A 48 13.15 -0.26 -7.87
C ALA A 48 13.68 -1.27 -6.82
N GLY A 49 14.69 -2.06 -7.18
CA GLY A 49 15.16 -3.16 -6.34
C GLY A 49 14.14 -4.30 -6.26
N ALA A 50 14.28 -5.14 -5.23
CA ALA A 50 13.32 -6.20 -4.96
C ALA A 50 12.00 -5.62 -4.41
N ALA A 51 10.90 -6.33 -4.64
CA ALA A 51 9.61 -6.01 -4.01
C ALA A 51 9.75 -6.01 -2.46
N PRO A 52 9.08 -5.11 -1.74
CA PRO A 52 9.09 -5.11 -0.29
C PRO A 52 8.45 -6.39 0.27
N ALA A 53 9.00 -6.87 1.39
CA ALA A 53 8.41 -7.99 2.09
C ALA A 53 7.13 -7.55 2.81
N LEU A 54 6.00 -8.14 2.45
CA LEU A 54 4.72 -7.87 3.13
C LEU A 54 4.54 -8.70 4.42
N GLY A 55 5.40 -9.72 4.66
CA GLY A 55 5.36 -10.52 5.88
C GLY A 55 3.96 -10.99 6.27
N ALA A 56 3.56 -10.77 7.51
CA ALA A 56 2.24 -11.12 8.02
C ALA A 56 1.08 -10.37 7.34
N ALA A 57 1.33 -9.28 6.61
CA ALA A 57 0.31 -8.57 5.83
C ALA A 57 0.04 -9.21 4.45
N ALA A 58 0.92 -10.11 3.98
CA ALA A 58 0.79 -10.73 2.66
C ALA A 58 -0.55 -11.45 2.41
N PRO A 59 -1.15 -12.20 3.37
CA PRO A 59 -2.43 -12.85 3.18
C PRO A 59 -3.65 -11.91 3.31
N PHE A 60 -3.47 -10.62 3.57
CA PHE A 60 -4.57 -9.69 3.74
C PHE A 60 -4.92 -9.00 2.42
N GLY A 61 -6.20 -9.09 2.01
CA GLY A 61 -6.74 -8.31 0.89
C GLY A 61 -7.11 -6.89 1.29
N GLY A 62 -7.53 -6.69 2.55
CA GLY A 62 -7.85 -5.40 3.13
C GLY A 62 -7.45 -5.32 4.61
N PHE A 63 -6.97 -4.14 5.03
CA PHE A 63 -6.66 -3.87 6.44
C PHE A 63 -7.02 -2.42 6.78
N GLY A 64 -7.89 -2.23 7.75
CA GLY A 64 -8.44 -0.93 8.13
C GLY A 64 -7.85 -0.38 9.43
N GLY A 65 -6.52 -0.32 9.57
CA GLY A 65 -5.82 0.26 10.71
C GLY A 65 -6.47 -0.08 12.07
N ASN A 66 -6.73 0.93 12.86
CA ASN A 66 -7.51 0.83 14.09
C ASN A 66 -8.98 1.29 13.93
N ALA A 67 -9.37 1.70 12.72
CA ALA A 67 -10.69 2.26 12.43
C ALA A 67 -11.62 1.26 11.69
N GLY A 68 -11.11 0.07 11.33
CA GLY A 68 -11.91 -0.99 10.75
C GLY A 68 -12.17 -0.86 9.25
N MET A 69 -13.10 -1.66 8.76
CA MET A 69 -13.49 -1.67 7.36
C MET A 69 -15.00 -1.62 7.21
N THR A 70 -15.46 -0.90 6.20
CA THR A 70 -16.88 -0.76 5.90
C THR A 70 -17.14 -1.11 4.44
N ASN A 71 -18.06 -2.03 4.22
CA ASN A 71 -18.65 -2.29 2.93
C ASN A 71 -20.08 -1.72 2.89
N GLN A 72 -20.40 -1.00 1.81
CA GLN A 72 -21.70 -0.37 1.59
C GLN A 72 -22.42 -0.92 0.34
N GLY A 73 -21.90 -2.02 -0.24
CA GLY A 73 -22.48 -2.65 -1.42
C GLY A 73 -22.76 -4.13 -1.22
N THR A 74 -23.43 -4.73 -2.17
CA THR A 74 -23.86 -6.16 -2.13
C THR A 74 -23.02 -7.05 -3.05
N LEU A 75 -22.09 -6.48 -3.82
CA LEU A 75 -21.25 -7.18 -4.80
C LEU A 75 -19.77 -7.20 -4.38
N THR A 76 -19.48 -6.94 -3.11
CA THR A 76 -18.09 -6.94 -2.60
C THR A 76 -17.63 -8.36 -2.35
N VAL A 77 -16.48 -8.71 -2.96
CA VAL A 77 -15.84 -10.02 -2.81
C VAL A 77 -14.34 -9.83 -2.62
N ILE A 78 -13.77 -10.47 -1.60
CA ILE A 78 -12.34 -10.44 -1.32
C ILE A 78 -11.81 -11.86 -1.34
N THR A 79 -10.96 -12.18 -2.32
CA THR A 79 -10.44 -13.53 -2.56
C THR A 79 -8.99 -13.50 -3.00
N GLY A 80 -8.28 -14.60 -2.85
CA GLY A 80 -6.94 -14.78 -3.40
C GLY A 80 -6.97 -15.30 -4.83
N ALA A 81 -5.85 -15.14 -5.52
CA ALA A 81 -5.65 -15.75 -6.82
C ALA A 81 -5.94 -17.25 -6.75
N GLN A 82 -6.65 -17.78 -7.76
CA GLN A 82 -7.05 -19.18 -7.82
C GLN A 82 -7.91 -19.64 -6.62
N GLY A 83 -8.65 -18.72 -5.97
CA GLY A 83 -9.51 -19.02 -4.84
C GLY A 83 -8.78 -19.29 -3.52
N GLN A 84 -7.49 -18.93 -3.42
CA GLN A 84 -6.77 -19.06 -2.15
C GLN A 84 -7.44 -18.24 -1.05
N PRO A 85 -7.49 -18.76 0.20
CA PRO A 85 -8.01 -18.00 1.33
C PRO A 85 -7.22 -16.71 1.54
N VAL A 86 -7.93 -15.60 1.76
CA VAL A 86 -7.34 -14.31 2.12
C VAL A 86 -8.10 -13.71 3.28
N SER A 87 -7.38 -13.02 4.13
CA SER A 87 -7.93 -12.35 5.29
C SER A 87 -8.23 -10.88 5.01
N ILE A 88 -9.09 -10.32 5.86
CA ILE A 88 -9.16 -8.88 6.11
C ILE A 88 -9.03 -8.62 7.60
N GLY A 89 -8.86 -7.37 8.02
CA GLY A 89 -8.81 -7.10 9.46
C GLY A 89 -8.59 -5.66 9.86
N THR A 90 -8.53 -5.51 11.18
CA THR A 90 -8.25 -4.26 11.89
C THR A 90 -7.64 -4.58 13.25
N THR A 91 -6.82 -3.68 13.80
CA THR A 91 -6.43 -3.77 15.21
C THR A 91 -7.52 -3.31 16.18
N GLY A 92 -8.63 -2.79 15.67
CA GLY A 92 -9.81 -2.45 16.46
C GLY A 92 -10.72 -3.65 16.74
N ALA A 93 -11.80 -3.40 17.48
CA ALA A 93 -12.80 -4.41 17.79
C ALA A 93 -13.59 -4.88 16.57
N SER A 94 -14.20 -6.06 16.66
CA SER A 94 -15.06 -6.63 15.62
C SER A 94 -16.19 -5.71 15.19
N THR A 95 -16.69 -4.88 16.09
CA THR A 95 -17.75 -3.89 15.84
C THR A 95 -17.35 -2.79 14.84
N LEU A 96 -16.06 -2.65 14.54
CA LEU A 96 -15.55 -1.73 13.52
C LEU A 96 -15.52 -2.36 12.10
N MET A 97 -15.90 -3.62 11.99
CA MET A 97 -16.10 -4.30 10.72
C MET A 97 -17.60 -4.30 10.38
N THR A 98 -17.96 -3.75 9.23
CA THR A 98 -19.37 -3.58 8.84
C THR A 98 -19.61 -4.06 7.42
N GLY A 99 -20.64 -4.91 7.23
CA GLY A 99 -21.07 -5.38 5.93
C GLY A 99 -20.19 -6.47 5.35
N PHE A 100 -19.69 -7.37 6.20
CA PHE A 100 -18.86 -8.50 5.77
C PHE A 100 -19.27 -9.81 6.46
N HIS A 101 -19.04 -10.91 5.77
CA HIS A 101 -18.95 -12.24 6.37
C HIS A 101 -17.65 -12.92 5.92
N SER A 102 -17.10 -13.76 6.80
CA SER A 102 -15.92 -14.57 6.50
C SER A 102 -16.29 -15.93 5.93
N ALA A 103 -15.30 -16.70 5.48
CA ALA A 103 -15.48 -18.10 5.11
C ALA A 103 -15.85 -19.00 6.32
N THR A 104 -15.63 -18.53 7.54
CA THR A 104 -16.02 -19.23 8.76
C THR A 104 -17.54 -19.18 8.91
N PRO A 105 -18.23 -20.32 9.01
CA PRO A 105 -19.68 -20.34 9.14
C PRO A 105 -20.20 -19.46 10.28
N ASN A 106 -21.25 -18.70 10.01
CA ASN A 106 -21.93 -17.81 10.96
C ASN A 106 -21.11 -16.60 11.45
N CYS A 107 -19.89 -16.37 10.92
CA CYS A 107 -19.11 -15.19 11.23
C CYS A 107 -19.54 -14.01 10.35
N ILE A 108 -20.56 -13.28 10.82
CA ILE A 108 -21.19 -12.15 10.13
C ILE A 108 -20.95 -10.87 10.92
N TYR A 109 -20.48 -9.83 10.23
CA TYR A 109 -20.09 -8.53 10.78
C TYR A 109 -21.05 -7.44 10.25
N THR A 110 -22.16 -7.26 10.92
CA THR A 110 -23.17 -6.20 10.68
C THR A 110 -23.60 -6.12 9.21
N GLU A 111 -24.00 -7.26 8.62
CA GLU A 111 -24.59 -7.28 7.29
C GLU A 111 -26.09 -6.92 7.33
N THR A 112 -26.53 -6.27 6.25
CA THR A 112 -27.92 -5.99 5.94
C THR A 112 -28.18 -6.36 4.48
N PRO A 113 -29.43 -6.39 3.98
CA PRO A 113 -29.70 -6.62 2.57
C PRO A 113 -29.04 -5.64 1.60
N LEU A 114 -28.49 -4.52 2.12
CA LEU A 114 -27.85 -3.45 1.31
C LEU A 114 -26.33 -3.44 1.42
N ASN A 115 -25.74 -4.21 2.34
CA ASN A 115 -24.29 -4.25 2.55
C ASN A 115 -23.82 -5.68 2.85
N ILE A 116 -23.53 -6.45 1.82
CA ILE A 116 -23.07 -7.83 1.91
C ILE A 116 -21.72 -7.95 1.22
N GLY A 117 -20.69 -8.37 1.97
CA GLY A 117 -19.33 -8.52 1.48
C GLY A 117 -18.73 -9.87 1.85
N ALA A 118 -18.43 -10.69 0.86
CA ALA A 118 -17.85 -12.01 1.05
C ALA A 118 -16.33 -11.96 1.17
N VAL A 119 -15.76 -12.55 2.21
CA VAL A 119 -14.33 -12.72 2.42
C VAL A 119 -13.99 -14.20 2.39
N ASN A 120 -13.15 -14.62 1.44
CA ASN A 120 -12.70 -16.00 1.32
C ASN A 120 -11.55 -16.30 2.29
N GLY A 121 -11.82 -16.17 3.58
CA GLY A 121 -10.85 -16.40 4.66
C GLY A 121 -11.37 -15.84 5.97
N THR A 122 -10.47 -15.47 6.87
CA THR A 122 -10.78 -15.06 8.25
C THR A 122 -10.81 -13.54 8.37
N ILE A 123 -11.71 -13.00 9.19
CA ILE A 123 -11.72 -11.59 9.59
C ILE A 123 -11.02 -11.45 10.95
N ASN A 124 -9.88 -10.78 10.94
CA ASN A 124 -8.99 -10.66 12.09
C ASN A 124 -9.20 -9.34 12.83
N THR A 125 -9.73 -9.40 14.05
CA THR A 125 -10.05 -8.23 14.88
C THR A 125 -9.72 -8.48 16.34
N ALA A 126 -9.69 -7.41 17.14
CA ALA A 126 -9.74 -7.52 18.59
C ALA A 126 -11.12 -8.03 19.05
N PRO A 127 -11.21 -8.57 20.29
CA PRO A 127 -12.49 -8.91 20.92
C PRO A 127 -13.48 -7.73 20.97
N PRO A 128 -14.79 -8.00 21.11
CA PRO A 128 -15.42 -9.32 21.26
C PRO A 128 -15.62 -10.04 19.90
N PRO A 129 -16.02 -11.33 19.89
CA PRO A 129 -16.55 -12.00 18.71
C PRO A 129 -17.70 -11.21 18.07
N PRO A 130 -17.87 -11.25 16.73
CA PRO A 130 -18.89 -10.46 16.04
C PRO A 130 -20.32 -10.84 16.46
N ASN A 131 -20.53 -12.10 16.83
CA ASN A 131 -21.79 -12.63 17.36
C ASN A 131 -21.54 -13.94 18.14
N VAL A 132 -22.54 -14.43 18.84
CA VAL A 132 -22.45 -15.64 19.69
C VAL A 132 -22.26 -16.94 18.88
N ALA A 133 -22.63 -16.95 17.61
CA ALA A 133 -22.46 -18.10 16.73
C ALA A 133 -21.07 -18.16 16.05
N CYS A 134 -20.23 -17.15 16.25
CA CYS A 134 -18.89 -17.03 15.72
C CYS A 134 -17.85 -16.85 16.86
N PRO A 135 -17.57 -17.86 17.67
CA PRO A 135 -16.65 -17.72 18.81
C PRO A 135 -15.14 -17.73 18.40
N THR A 136 -14.84 -18.05 17.14
CA THR A 136 -13.47 -18.25 16.64
C THR A 136 -12.84 -16.99 16.06
N GLU A 137 -13.62 -15.97 15.74
CA GLU A 137 -13.16 -14.66 15.28
C GLU A 137 -13.47 -13.59 16.34
N GLY A 138 -12.80 -12.44 16.30
CA GLY A 138 -12.88 -11.43 17.36
C GLY A 138 -12.33 -11.96 18.68
N THR A 139 -11.19 -12.60 18.66
CA THR A 139 -10.53 -13.26 19.79
C THR A 139 -9.14 -12.67 20.02
N ALA A 140 -8.48 -13.04 21.11
CA ALA A 140 -7.08 -12.68 21.35
C ALA A 140 -6.14 -13.21 20.24
N ALA A 141 -6.44 -14.38 19.66
CA ALA A 141 -5.65 -14.97 18.58
C ALA A 141 -5.79 -14.19 17.26
N THR A 142 -7.03 -13.85 16.85
CA THR A 142 -7.26 -13.03 15.66
C THR A 142 -6.71 -11.61 15.83
N PHE A 143 -6.76 -11.07 17.05
CA PHE A 143 -6.14 -9.79 17.37
C PHE A 143 -4.62 -9.84 17.21
N ALA A 144 -3.95 -10.87 17.73
CA ALA A 144 -2.51 -11.04 17.54
C ALA A 144 -2.12 -11.13 16.05
N THR A 145 -2.93 -11.82 15.24
CA THR A 145 -2.75 -11.88 13.77
C THR A 145 -2.91 -10.50 13.13
N ALA A 146 -3.93 -9.73 13.54
CA ALA A 146 -4.15 -8.37 13.05
C ALA A 146 -2.99 -7.43 13.44
N GLN A 147 -2.49 -7.52 14.68
CA GLN A 147 -1.33 -6.74 15.13
C GLN A 147 -0.06 -7.06 14.33
N ALA A 148 0.20 -8.35 14.06
CA ALA A 148 1.33 -8.76 13.23
C ALA A 148 1.21 -8.23 11.79
N ALA A 149 0.01 -8.25 11.22
CA ALA A 149 -0.27 -7.69 9.90
C ALA A 149 -0.06 -6.17 9.86
N ALA A 150 -0.54 -5.44 10.88
CA ALA A 150 -0.33 -3.99 11.01
C ALA A 150 1.15 -3.63 11.08
N ALA A 151 1.91 -4.36 11.90
CA ALA A 151 3.36 -4.15 12.03
C ALA A 151 4.09 -4.42 10.70
N ALA A 152 3.72 -5.48 9.99
CA ALA A 152 4.31 -5.83 8.70
C ALA A 152 3.94 -4.81 7.60
N ALA A 153 2.70 -4.32 7.57
CA ALA A 153 2.27 -3.28 6.65
C ALA A 153 3.03 -1.96 6.89
N LEU A 154 3.23 -1.57 8.15
CA LEU A 154 4.03 -0.40 8.52
C LEU A 154 5.51 -0.57 8.12
N ALA A 155 6.08 -1.75 8.32
CA ALA A 155 7.45 -2.05 7.89
C ALA A 155 7.60 -1.92 6.37
N ALA A 156 6.65 -2.46 5.59
CA ALA A 156 6.62 -2.34 4.14
C ALA A 156 6.43 -0.87 3.69
N PHE A 157 5.56 -0.10 4.36
CA PHE A 157 5.39 1.33 4.09
C PHE A 157 6.70 2.11 4.27
N ASN A 158 7.45 1.83 5.34
CA ASN A 158 8.72 2.48 5.62
C ASN A 158 9.82 2.05 4.63
N ASP A 159 9.84 0.76 4.24
CA ASP A 159 10.76 0.26 3.21
C ASP A 159 10.50 0.93 1.84
N LEU A 160 9.26 1.24 1.51
CA LEU A 160 8.87 1.93 0.27
C LEU A 160 9.16 3.45 0.31
N SER A 161 9.52 4.02 1.44
CA SER A 161 9.70 5.47 1.61
C SER A 161 10.89 6.03 0.80
N PRO A 162 10.88 7.33 0.45
CA PRO A 162 12.02 7.97 -0.22
C PRO A 162 13.33 7.85 0.54
N ALA A 163 13.29 7.75 1.87
CA ALA A 163 14.48 7.57 2.70
C ALA A 163 15.11 6.19 2.52
N SER A 164 14.29 5.15 2.38
CA SER A 164 14.75 3.76 2.18
C SER A 164 15.02 3.45 0.72
N ARG A 165 14.28 4.06 -0.20
CA ARG A 165 14.36 3.85 -1.65
C ARG A 165 14.46 5.18 -2.38
N PRO A 166 15.64 5.80 -2.40
CA PRO A 166 15.90 7.07 -3.10
C PRO A 166 15.97 6.88 -4.63
N GLY A 167 16.04 7.99 -5.36
CA GLY A 167 16.23 7.97 -6.81
C GLY A 167 14.93 7.90 -7.62
N ALA A 168 13.82 8.35 -7.03
CA ALA A 168 12.56 8.47 -7.74
C ALA A 168 12.64 9.48 -8.89
N VAL A 169 11.98 9.14 -10.00
CA VAL A 169 11.80 10.01 -11.16
C VAL A 169 10.41 10.64 -11.09
N ASP A 170 10.30 11.90 -11.49
CA ASP A 170 9.01 12.61 -11.59
C ASP A 170 8.39 12.39 -12.98
N PRO A 171 7.32 11.58 -13.10
CA PRO A 171 6.61 11.38 -14.36
C PRO A 171 5.55 12.47 -14.60
N GLY A 172 5.44 13.45 -13.72
CA GLY A 172 4.32 14.39 -13.60
C GLY A 172 3.23 13.90 -12.64
N ALA A 173 2.45 14.85 -12.15
CA ALA A 173 1.42 14.55 -11.15
C ALA A 173 0.27 13.68 -11.68
N ASN A 174 -0.04 13.75 -12.98
CA ASN A 174 -1.09 12.93 -13.61
C ASN A 174 -0.46 11.79 -14.39
N LEU A 175 -0.75 10.57 -13.95
CA LEU A 175 -0.26 9.32 -14.55
C LEU A 175 -1.11 8.88 -15.77
N GLY A 176 -2.24 9.53 -16.03
CA GLY A 176 -3.16 9.16 -17.11
C GLY A 176 -2.54 9.28 -18.50
N GLY A 177 -2.61 8.20 -19.26
CA GLY A 177 -2.06 8.10 -20.62
C GLY A 177 -0.57 7.80 -20.70
N LEU A 178 0.10 7.65 -19.55
CA LEU A 178 1.52 7.27 -19.53
C LEU A 178 1.70 5.77 -19.71
N THR A 179 2.83 5.40 -20.30
CA THR A 179 3.40 4.05 -20.24
C THR A 179 4.71 4.14 -19.48
N LEU A 180 4.75 3.48 -18.31
CA LEU A 180 5.89 3.57 -17.39
C LEU A 180 6.67 2.26 -17.35
N ALA A 181 7.97 2.36 -17.53
CA ALA A 181 8.92 1.29 -17.29
C ALA A 181 9.02 0.97 -15.78
N PRO A 182 9.59 -0.19 -15.38
CA PRO A 182 9.87 -0.48 -13.97
C PRO A 182 10.75 0.59 -13.32
N GLY A 183 10.45 0.95 -12.07
CA GLY A 183 11.23 1.96 -11.37
C GLY A 183 10.52 2.57 -10.17
N ILE A 184 11.14 3.62 -9.62
CA ILE A 184 10.63 4.40 -8.49
C ILE A 184 10.15 5.74 -9.01
N TYR A 185 8.94 6.12 -8.63
CA TYR A 185 8.26 7.33 -9.09
C TYR A 185 7.78 8.17 -7.92
N ALA A 186 8.05 9.46 -7.97
CA ALA A 186 7.52 10.46 -7.06
C ALA A 186 7.29 11.77 -7.81
N THR A 187 6.45 12.64 -7.29
CA THR A 187 6.24 13.96 -7.89
C THR A 187 6.42 15.08 -6.86
N ALA A 188 6.87 16.23 -7.31
CA ALA A 188 7.07 17.40 -6.45
C ALA A 188 5.79 17.87 -5.74
N SER A 189 4.60 17.61 -6.33
CA SER A 189 3.31 17.89 -5.67
C SER A 189 3.02 16.98 -4.49
N GLY A 190 3.73 15.85 -4.36
CA GLY A 190 3.50 14.83 -3.36
C GLY A 190 2.21 14.02 -3.54
N ALA A 191 1.47 14.22 -4.61
CA ALA A 191 0.22 13.52 -4.91
C ALA A 191 0.21 13.01 -6.35
N PHE A 192 -0.32 11.80 -6.57
CA PHE A 192 -0.60 11.30 -7.91
C PHE A 192 -2.08 11.29 -8.23
N LEU A 193 -2.38 11.63 -9.47
CA LEU A 193 -3.68 11.52 -10.10
C LEU A 193 -3.61 10.50 -11.22
N LEU A 194 -4.68 9.78 -11.45
CA LEU A 194 -4.88 8.95 -12.63
C LEU A 194 -6.22 9.35 -13.28
N THR A 195 -6.17 10.34 -14.18
CA THR A 195 -7.35 10.93 -14.82
C THR A 195 -7.13 11.09 -16.32
N GLY A 196 -8.21 11.27 -17.06
CA GLY A 196 -8.16 11.43 -18.51
C GLY A 196 -8.05 10.11 -19.26
N SER A 197 -6.99 9.36 -19.04
CA SER A 197 -6.72 8.04 -19.66
C SER A 197 -6.21 7.04 -18.64
N ASP A 198 -6.10 5.78 -19.01
CA ASP A 198 -5.54 4.71 -18.17
C ASP A 198 -4.01 4.82 -18.10
N LEU A 199 -3.40 4.22 -17.07
CA LEU A 199 -1.96 4.08 -16.90
C LEU A 199 -1.54 2.70 -17.40
N THR A 200 -0.47 2.62 -18.19
CA THR A 200 0.15 1.35 -18.56
C THR A 200 1.48 1.17 -17.83
N LEU A 201 1.68 -0.01 -17.22
CA LEU A 201 2.94 -0.45 -16.64
C LEU A 201 3.52 -1.56 -17.51
N ASP A 202 4.61 -1.26 -18.22
CA ASP A 202 5.21 -2.21 -19.16
C ASP A 202 6.52 -2.78 -18.61
N ALA A 203 6.53 -4.08 -18.40
CA ALA A 203 7.69 -4.80 -17.87
C ALA A 203 8.77 -5.09 -18.93
N GLY A 204 8.51 -4.83 -20.21
CA GLY A 204 9.46 -5.12 -21.28
C GLY A 204 9.91 -6.60 -21.34
N GLY A 205 9.05 -7.53 -20.91
CA GLY A 205 9.35 -8.97 -20.84
C GLY A 205 9.88 -9.45 -19.49
N ASN A 206 10.14 -8.56 -18.52
CA ASN A 206 10.66 -8.94 -17.20
C ASN A 206 9.52 -9.16 -16.19
N ALA A 207 9.12 -10.40 -15.93
CA ALA A 207 8.08 -10.73 -14.96
C ALA A 207 8.42 -10.37 -13.51
N ASN A 208 9.68 -10.05 -13.18
CA ASN A 208 10.13 -9.60 -11.86
C ASN A 208 10.26 -8.07 -11.77
N ALA A 209 9.85 -7.35 -12.80
CA ALA A 209 9.85 -5.89 -12.82
C ALA A 209 9.01 -5.31 -11.67
N VAL A 210 9.53 -4.29 -11.00
CA VAL A 210 8.90 -3.66 -9.83
C VAL A 210 8.63 -2.19 -10.10
N TRP A 211 7.45 -1.71 -9.70
CA TRP A 211 7.06 -0.30 -9.69
C TRP A 211 6.76 0.15 -8.27
N ILE A 212 7.32 1.28 -7.88
CA ILE A 212 7.10 1.92 -6.58
C ILE A 212 6.67 3.37 -6.82
N PHE A 213 5.48 3.71 -6.37
CA PHE A 213 4.96 5.08 -6.40
C PHE A 213 4.99 5.65 -4.99
N GLN A 214 5.80 6.69 -4.79
CA GLN A 214 6.00 7.35 -3.49
C GLN A 214 5.23 8.68 -3.45
N MET A 215 4.30 8.81 -2.54
CA MET A 215 3.46 9.99 -2.36
C MET A 215 3.55 10.52 -0.94
N ALA A 216 3.92 11.79 -0.81
CA ALA A 216 3.85 12.47 0.48
C ALA A 216 2.41 12.77 0.93
N SER A 217 1.46 12.75 -0.01
CA SER A 217 0.05 13.10 0.20
C SER A 217 -0.88 12.02 -0.38
N THR A 218 -1.67 12.32 -1.39
CA THR A 218 -2.82 11.52 -1.82
C THR A 218 -2.61 10.78 -3.14
N LEU A 219 -3.33 9.67 -3.28
CA LEU A 219 -3.59 9.00 -4.55
C LEU A 219 -5.06 9.18 -4.93
N THR A 220 -5.32 9.70 -6.14
CA THR A 220 -6.68 9.77 -6.67
C THR A 220 -6.75 9.11 -8.03
N VAL A 221 -7.54 8.06 -8.15
CA VAL A 221 -7.76 7.32 -9.40
C VAL A 221 -9.19 7.54 -9.87
N GLY A 222 -9.34 7.89 -11.15
CA GLY A 222 -10.63 8.25 -11.75
C GLY A 222 -11.06 9.68 -11.44
N ALA A 223 -12.13 10.10 -12.10
CA ALA A 223 -12.82 11.36 -11.89
C ALA A 223 -14.33 11.09 -11.83
N ALA A 224 -15.13 12.10 -11.52
CA ALA A 224 -16.59 11.98 -11.50
C ALA A 224 -17.11 11.40 -12.82
N GLY A 225 -17.80 10.26 -12.77
CA GLY A 225 -18.34 9.55 -13.93
C GLY A 225 -17.32 8.95 -14.90
N ALA A 226 -16.02 8.97 -14.56
CA ALA A 226 -14.95 8.50 -15.44
C ALA A 226 -13.90 7.67 -14.69
N PRO A 227 -14.20 6.38 -14.40
CA PRO A 227 -13.23 5.49 -13.76
C PRO A 227 -12.00 5.29 -14.65
N ARG A 228 -10.87 4.95 -14.03
CA ARG A 228 -9.59 4.66 -14.69
C ARG A 228 -9.02 3.34 -14.24
N SER A 229 -8.16 2.79 -15.09
CA SER A 229 -7.50 1.51 -14.86
C SER A 229 -5.99 1.62 -14.94
N VAL A 230 -5.32 0.70 -14.23
CA VAL A 230 -3.90 0.39 -14.42
C VAL A 230 -3.82 -0.86 -15.27
N ILE A 231 -3.18 -0.75 -16.42
CA ILE A 231 -3.00 -1.82 -17.40
C ILE A 231 -1.60 -2.40 -17.25
N LEU A 232 -1.49 -3.71 -17.14
CA LEU A 232 -0.21 -4.42 -17.11
C LEU A 232 0.15 -4.92 -18.51
N ALA A 233 1.36 -4.60 -18.95
CA ALA A 233 1.91 -5.00 -20.23
C ALA A 233 3.28 -5.68 -20.08
N GLY A 234 3.76 -6.34 -21.13
CA GLY A 234 5.10 -6.90 -21.18
C GLY A 234 5.41 -7.94 -20.09
N GLY A 235 4.41 -8.61 -19.51
CA GLY A 235 4.60 -9.60 -18.44
C GLY A 235 4.62 -9.00 -17.03
N ALA A 236 4.25 -7.73 -16.86
CA ALA A 236 4.11 -7.09 -15.56
C ALA A 236 3.16 -7.85 -14.63
N GLN A 237 3.50 -7.93 -13.34
CA GLN A 237 2.74 -8.69 -12.35
C GLN A 237 2.11 -7.78 -11.29
N PRO A 238 0.84 -7.98 -10.88
CA PRO A 238 0.19 -7.14 -9.87
C PRO A 238 0.93 -7.14 -8.52
N LYS A 239 1.56 -8.24 -8.18
CA LYS A 239 2.31 -8.40 -6.92
C LYS A 239 3.55 -7.50 -6.82
N ASN A 240 4.01 -6.98 -7.93
CA ASN A 240 5.23 -6.17 -8.05
C ASN A 240 4.93 -4.66 -8.18
N VAL A 241 3.70 -4.23 -8.00
CA VAL A 241 3.28 -2.83 -8.04
C VAL A 241 2.93 -2.33 -6.64
N PHE A 242 3.55 -1.24 -6.19
CA PHE A 242 3.39 -0.71 -4.83
C PHE A 242 3.10 0.78 -4.83
N TRP A 243 2.10 1.18 -4.07
CA TRP A 243 1.66 2.56 -3.87
C TRP A 243 1.84 2.94 -2.41
N GLN A 244 2.91 3.66 -2.10
CA GLN A 244 3.15 4.25 -0.78
C GLN A 244 2.46 5.60 -0.72
N VAL A 245 1.36 5.69 0.03
CA VAL A 245 0.48 6.87 0.07
C VAL A 245 0.58 7.55 1.43
N GLY A 246 1.19 8.72 1.49
CA GLY A 246 1.45 9.45 2.74
C GLY A 246 0.19 9.95 3.46
N SER A 247 -0.97 9.96 2.78
CA SER A 247 -2.27 10.29 3.36
C SER A 247 -3.31 9.27 2.91
N SER A 248 -4.30 9.67 2.12
CA SER A 248 -5.43 8.82 1.72
C SER A 248 -5.42 8.47 0.24
N ALA A 249 -5.93 7.29 -0.09
CA ALA A 249 -6.19 6.86 -1.45
C ALA A 249 -7.70 6.86 -1.76
N THR A 250 -8.08 7.43 -2.91
CA THR A 250 -9.45 7.36 -3.45
C THR A 250 -9.40 6.68 -4.81
N ILE A 251 -10.04 5.54 -4.93
CA ILE A 251 -10.02 4.69 -6.11
C ILE A 251 -11.40 4.67 -6.75
N ASN A 252 -11.51 5.27 -7.94
CA ASN A 252 -12.71 5.25 -8.78
C ASN A 252 -14.00 5.55 -7.99
N ALA A 253 -14.07 6.74 -7.41
CA ALA A 253 -15.24 7.18 -6.64
C ALA A 253 -16.58 7.02 -7.37
N ALA A 254 -16.58 7.02 -8.72
CA ALA A 254 -17.76 6.77 -9.55
C ALA A 254 -18.07 5.27 -9.77
N GLY A 255 -17.29 4.37 -9.20
CA GLY A 255 -17.35 2.92 -9.48
C GLY A 255 -16.69 2.55 -10.81
N GLY A 256 -16.42 1.26 -11.00
CA GLY A 256 -15.77 0.72 -12.20
C GLY A 256 -14.25 0.82 -12.20
N GLY A 257 -13.63 0.38 -13.30
CA GLY A 257 -12.19 0.36 -13.48
C GLY A 257 -11.45 -0.70 -12.68
N THR A 258 -10.17 -0.87 -13.02
CA THR A 258 -9.29 -1.86 -12.38
C THR A 258 -8.02 -1.20 -11.86
N MET A 259 -7.87 -1.23 -10.55
CA MET A 259 -6.62 -0.84 -9.88
C MET A 259 -5.72 -2.06 -9.70
N VAL A 260 -4.41 -1.86 -9.71
CA VAL A 260 -3.43 -2.93 -9.62
C VAL A 260 -2.39 -2.59 -8.55
N GLY A 261 -1.97 -3.60 -7.80
CA GLY A 261 -0.87 -3.50 -6.85
C GLY A 261 -1.29 -3.37 -5.39
N THR A 262 -0.30 -3.32 -4.52
CA THR A 262 -0.51 -3.13 -3.09
C THR A 262 -0.53 -1.64 -2.76
N ILE A 263 -1.67 -1.15 -2.26
CA ILE A 263 -1.83 0.21 -1.77
C ILE A 263 -1.59 0.18 -0.26
N ILE A 264 -0.59 0.92 0.22
CA ILE A 264 -0.34 1.12 1.65
C ILE A 264 -0.54 2.60 1.92
N SER A 265 -1.65 2.97 2.56
CA SER A 265 -1.98 4.35 2.89
C SER A 265 -1.75 4.64 4.37
N SER A 266 -1.15 5.80 4.67
CA SER A 266 -0.99 6.25 6.05
C SER A 266 -2.34 6.52 6.72
N ALA A 267 -3.33 7.01 5.97
CA ALA A 267 -4.70 7.20 6.43
C ALA A 267 -5.67 6.23 5.72
N ALA A 268 -6.75 6.72 5.17
CA ALA A 268 -7.83 5.89 4.63
C ALA A 268 -7.58 5.43 3.18
N THR A 269 -8.24 4.33 2.81
CA THR A 269 -8.42 3.95 1.40
C THR A 269 -9.91 3.78 1.12
N THR A 270 -10.40 4.43 0.06
CA THR A 270 -11.80 4.40 -0.36
C THR A 270 -11.92 3.89 -1.78
N PHE A 271 -12.78 2.89 -1.98
CA PHE A 271 -13.15 2.35 -3.30
C PHE A 271 -14.61 2.67 -3.58
N SER A 272 -14.85 3.39 -4.68
CA SER A 272 -16.19 3.80 -5.09
C SER A 272 -16.88 4.68 -4.02
N THR A 273 -18.13 5.03 -4.25
CA THR A 273 -18.97 5.77 -3.29
C THR A 273 -20.35 5.15 -3.21
N ALA A 274 -21.06 5.40 -2.12
CA ALA A 274 -22.41 4.88 -1.90
C ALA A 274 -23.34 5.20 -3.09
N GLY A 275 -24.17 4.21 -3.46
CA GLY A 275 -25.10 4.30 -4.58
C GLY A 275 -24.54 3.85 -5.93
N ASN A 276 -23.22 3.66 -6.08
CA ASN A 276 -22.66 3.07 -7.30
C ASN A 276 -22.95 1.57 -7.38
N VAL A 277 -23.35 1.13 -8.56
CA VAL A 277 -23.63 -0.30 -8.85
C VAL A 277 -22.52 -0.97 -9.65
N THR A 278 -21.61 -0.18 -10.23
CA THR A 278 -20.51 -0.70 -11.04
C THR A 278 -19.36 -1.17 -10.14
N ILE A 279 -18.89 -2.38 -10.40
CA ILE A 279 -17.82 -2.99 -9.61
C ILE A 279 -16.49 -2.29 -9.88
N THR A 280 -15.81 -1.87 -8.81
CA THR A 280 -14.40 -1.47 -8.84
C THR A 280 -13.54 -2.69 -8.50
N THR A 281 -12.54 -2.98 -9.33
CA THR A 281 -11.65 -4.11 -9.10
C THR A 281 -10.28 -3.65 -8.60
N LEU A 282 -9.74 -4.34 -7.57
CA LEU A 282 -8.35 -4.24 -7.15
C LEU A 282 -7.67 -5.60 -7.33
N ASN A 283 -6.72 -5.70 -8.25
CA ASN A 283 -5.80 -6.82 -8.31
C ASN A 283 -4.59 -6.51 -7.42
N GLY A 284 -4.72 -6.77 -6.14
CA GLY A 284 -3.75 -6.28 -5.16
C GLY A 284 -4.25 -6.34 -3.72
N ARG A 285 -3.83 -5.34 -2.91
CA ARG A 285 -4.18 -5.21 -1.47
C ARG A 285 -4.44 -3.75 -1.12
N ALA A 286 -5.32 -3.53 -0.17
CA ALA A 286 -5.59 -2.20 0.42
C ALA A 286 -5.29 -2.23 1.92
N LEU A 287 -4.14 -1.67 2.31
CA LEU A 287 -3.62 -1.67 3.68
C LEU A 287 -3.58 -0.23 4.19
N ALA A 288 -4.60 0.19 4.93
CA ALA A 288 -4.65 1.46 5.63
C ALA A 288 -4.00 1.31 7.02
N LEU A 289 -3.05 2.16 7.37
CA LEU A 289 -2.28 2.02 8.62
C LEU A 289 -3.02 2.57 9.83
N ASN A 290 -3.68 3.74 9.69
CA ASN A 290 -4.25 4.45 10.83
C ASN A 290 -5.76 4.73 10.71
N ALA A 291 -6.36 4.55 9.52
CA ALA A 291 -7.76 4.84 9.29
C ALA A 291 -8.46 3.67 8.56
N SER A 292 -9.70 3.89 8.15
CA SER A 292 -10.54 2.83 7.59
C SER A 292 -10.24 2.52 6.12
N VAL A 293 -10.63 1.31 5.71
CA VAL A 293 -10.89 1.00 4.31
C VAL A 293 -12.41 0.95 4.10
N THR A 294 -12.89 1.80 3.20
CA THR A 294 -14.32 1.86 2.82
C THR A 294 -14.49 1.41 1.37
N MET A 295 -15.48 0.58 1.12
CA MET A 295 -15.71 0.05 -0.23
C MET A 295 -17.20 -0.10 -0.56
N VAL A 296 -17.50 0.04 -1.84
CA VAL A 296 -18.84 -0.16 -2.39
C VAL A 296 -18.69 -1.01 -3.64
N ASN A 297 -19.32 -2.17 -3.67
CA ASN A 297 -19.27 -3.09 -4.82
C ASN A 297 -17.84 -3.26 -5.35
N THR A 298 -16.94 -3.72 -4.48
CA THR A 298 -15.51 -3.82 -4.77
C THR A 298 -15.06 -5.28 -4.78
N VAL A 299 -14.36 -5.68 -5.82
CA VAL A 299 -13.71 -6.99 -5.91
C VAL A 299 -12.23 -6.82 -5.66
N ILE A 300 -11.70 -7.51 -4.65
CA ILE A 300 -10.25 -7.55 -4.38
C ILE A 300 -9.73 -8.95 -4.67
N ASN A 301 -8.82 -9.05 -5.64
CA ASN A 301 -8.11 -10.27 -6.01
C ASN A 301 -6.68 -10.17 -5.50
N VAL A 302 -6.36 -10.84 -4.42
CA VAL A 302 -5.02 -10.83 -3.83
C VAL A 302 -4.08 -11.69 -4.68
N PRO A 303 -3.03 -11.15 -5.28
CA PRO A 303 -2.11 -11.94 -6.10
C PRO A 303 -1.35 -12.95 -5.25
N ALA A 304 -1.03 -14.09 -5.83
CA ALA A 304 -0.14 -15.08 -5.22
C ALA A 304 1.25 -14.46 -4.95
N PRO A 305 1.94 -14.89 -3.90
CA PRO A 305 3.27 -14.43 -3.52
C PRO A 305 4.31 -14.55 -4.62
#